data_824e340868e352799165e5ae5698bd5f
#
_entry.id   824e340868e352799165e5ae5698bd5f
#
_cell.length_a   1.000
_cell.length_b   1.000
_cell.length_c   1.000
_cell.angle_alpha   90.00
_cell.angle_beta   90.00
_cell.angle_gamma   90.00
#
_symmetry.space_group_name_H-M   'P 1'
#
loop_
_entity.id
_entity.type
_entity.pdbx_description
1 polymer ?
#
loop_
_entity_poly.entity_id
_entity_poly.type
_entity_poly.pdbx_seq_one_letter_code
_entity_poly.pdbx_strand_id
1 'polypeptide(L)'
;MMQKAVAQGDDVLCAGGTLSVPVLNPAARAWRFAEMALLYGVAPFAVDRAVHGYSVPVFIALLPVLAIILVFLILDRTFSLRRELSRGFSLAQLASILAVFGIGGGIVATYVAEFHPALFLEFPRNRPDVYLHIMLLYPLMSVAVQELVYRTFFFHRYGVLFGSAWWLAILLNGLLFGIGHLVIGTPLAVYGTMATGALFAWRYAMTRSFWAVFIEHTLWGGLVFTVGLGRYFFTGVGILTWR
;
A
#
# COMPACT_ATOMS: atom_id res chain seq x y z
N MET A 1 26.30 -10.27 -24.24
CA MET A 1 26.72 -9.64 -22.97
C MET A 1 25.53 -9.36 -22.03
N MET A 2 24.58 -10.30 -21.93
CA MET A 2 23.29 -10.13 -21.19
C MET A 2 22.97 -11.28 -20.22
N GLN A 3 24.01 -11.97 -19.72
CA GLN A 3 23.80 -13.21 -18.94
C GLN A 3 24.30 -13.15 -17.48
N LYS A 4 24.68 -11.99 -16.95
CA LYS A 4 25.20 -11.85 -15.57
C LYS A 4 24.31 -11.12 -14.57
N ALA A 5 23.07 -10.72 -14.95
CA ALA A 5 22.14 -9.98 -14.07
C ALA A 5 21.08 -10.85 -13.38
N VAL A 6 21.12 -12.17 -13.53
CA VAL A 6 20.00 -13.10 -13.22
C VAL A 6 20.04 -13.69 -11.80
N ALA A 7 20.98 -13.28 -10.94
CA ALA A 7 21.19 -13.92 -9.63
C ALA A 7 20.63 -13.14 -8.43
N GLN A 8 19.76 -12.16 -8.62
CA GLN A 8 19.20 -11.39 -7.50
C GLN A 8 17.67 -11.39 -7.57
N GLY A 9 17.03 -11.82 -6.49
CA GLY A 9 15.60 -12.10 -6.27
C GLY A 9 14.52 -11.11 -6.77
N ASP A 10 14.91 -10.16 -7.61
CA ASP A 10 14.07 -9.11 -8.16
C ASP A 10 13.28 -9.53 -9.41
N ASP A 11 13.61 -10.69 -10.01
CA ASP A 11 13.12 -11.05 -11.35
C ASP A 11 11.93 -12.03 -11.36
N VAL A 12 11.38 -12.34 -10.19
CA VAL A 12 10.35 -13.39 -10.02
C VAL A 12 8.97 -13.02 -10.59
N LEU A 13 8.73 -11.74 -10.88
CA LEU A 13 7.39 -11.26 -11.25
C LEU A 13 7.33 -10.49 -12.58
N CYS A 14 8.20 -10.77 -13.53
CA CYS A 14 8.03 -10.20 -14.88
C CYS A 14 7.10 -11.07 -15.73
N ALA A 15 5.99 -10.51 -16.17
CA ALA A 15 5.11 -11.12 -17.15
C ALA A 15 5.90 -11.34 -18.47
N GLY A 16 6.36 -12.56 -18.74
CA GLY A 16 6.93 -12.95 -20.02
C GLY A 16 8.34 -13.55 -20.06
N GLY A 17 9.04 -13.73 -18.93
CA GLY A 17 10.35 -14.36 -18.90
C GLY A 17 10.37 -15.67 -18.12
N THR A 18 10.91 -16.74 -18.69
CA THR A 18 11.26 -17.98 -17.98
C THR A 18 12.50 -17.73 -17.11
N LEU A 19 12.30 -17.14 -15.93
CA LEU A 19 13.37 -16.98 -14.94
C LEU A 19 13.35 -18.16 -13.98
N SER A 20 14.51 -18.69 -13.64
CA SER A 20 14.65 -19.70 -12.61
C SER A 20 14.28 -19.09 -11.26
N VAL A 21 13.06 -19.35 -10.80
CA VAL A 21 12.62 -18.97 -9.45
C VAL A 21 13.54 -19.69 -8.45
N PRO A 22 14.17 -18.99 -7.51
CA PRO A 22 14.96 -19.64 -6.47
C PRO A 22 14.09 -20.66 -5.75
N VAL A 23 14.45 -21.93 -5.79
CA VAL A 23 13.69 -22.98 -5.11
C VAL A 23 13.97 -22.88 -3.62
N LEU A 24 13.02 -22.31 -2.88
CA LEU A 24 13.09 -22.34 -1.41
C LEU A 24 12.91 -23.78 -0.93
N ASN A 25 13.73 -24.20 0.03
CA ASN A 25 13.48 -25.45 0.73
C ASN A 25 12.13 -25.36 1.51
N PRO A 26 11.49 -26.51 1.81
CA PRO A 26 10.16 -26.51 2.44
C PRO A 26 10.11 -25.74 3.77
N ALA A 27 11.16 -25.82 4.60
CA ALA A 27 11.21 -25.11 5.89
C ALA A 27 11.29 -23.59 5.70
N ALA A 28 12.12 -23.11 4.77
CA ALA A 28 12.21 -21.68 4.44
C ALA A 28 10.89 -21.14 3.84
N ARG A 29 10.21 -21.96 3.04
CA ARG A 29 8.90 -21.61 2.48
C ARG A 29 7.85 -21.51 3.59
N ALA A 30 7.76 -22.50 4.48
CA ALA A 30 6.84 -22.47 5.62
C ALA A 30 7.11 -21.28 6.54
N TRP A 31 8.38 -21.00 6.82
CA TRP A 31 8.79 -19.83 7.61
C TRP A 31 8.28 -18.52 7.00
N ARG A 32 8.49 -18.29 5.69
CA ARG A 32 8.03 -17.08 5.03
C ARG A 32 6.50 -16.94 5.02
N PHE A 33 5.76 -18.05 4.89
CA PHE A 33 4.30 -18.02 5.04
C PHE A 33 3.88 -17.64 6.47
N ALA A 34 4.52 -18.21 7.49
CA ALA A 34 4.24 -17.89 8.89
C ALA A 34 4.57 -16.43 9.21
N GLU A 35 5.72 -15.93 8.74
CA GLU A 35 6.15 -14.54 8.88
C GLU A 35 5.16 -13.57 8.21
N MET A 36 4.74 -13.87 6.97
CA MET A 36 3.74 -13.08 6.25
C MET A 36 2.39 -13.07 6.97
N ALA A 37 1.92 -14.22 7.44
CA ALA A 37 0.68 -14.33 8.20
C ALA A 37 0.74 -13.55 9.51
N LEU A 38 1.88 -13.57 10.20
CA LEU A 38 2.09 -12.79 11.43
C LEU A 38 2.09 -11.30 11.16
N LEU A 39 2.91 -10.82 10.21
CA LEU A 39 3.09 -9.39 9.96
C LEU A 39 1.88 -8.72 9.31
N TYR A 40 1.20 -9.39 8.40
CA TYR A 40 0.09 -8.81 7.63
C TYR A 40 -1.27 -9.36 8.00
N GLY A 41 -1.34 -10.52 8.66
CA GLY A 41 -2.59 -11.11 9.12
C GLY A 41 -2.85 -10.80 10.61
N VAL A 42 -1.91 -11.14 11.50
CA VAL A 42 -2.11 -11.02 12.95
C VAL A 42 -1.81 -9.62 13.48
N ALA A 43 -0.70 -9.01 13.07
CA ALA A 43 -0.28 -7.70 13.58
C ALA A 43 -1.33 -6.60 13.41
N PRO A 44 -2.11 -6.49 12.31
CA PRO A 44 -3.19 -5.51 12.20
C PRO A 44 -4.25 -5.60 13.31
N PHE A 45 -4.60 -6.81 13.75
CA PHE A 45 -5.54 -6.98 14.88
C PHE A 45 -4.91 -6.54 16.21
N ALA A 46 -3.60 -6.76 16.40
CA ALA A 46 -2.89 -6.26 17.57
C ALA A 46 -2.84 -4.72 17.58
N VAL A 47 -2.60 -4.11 16.40
CA VAL A 47 -2.65 -2.63 16.23
C VAL A 47 -4.05 -2.11 16.52
N ASP A 48 -5.09 -2.72 15.96
CA ASP A 48 -6.49 -2.36 16.21
C ASP A 48 -6.81 -2.42 17.72
N ARG A 49 -6.40 -3.50 18.38
CA ARG A 49 -6.57 -3.66 19.83
C ARG A 49 -5.81 -2.60 20.64
N ALA A 50 -4.60 -2.23 20.23
CA ALA A 50 -3.82 -1.18 20.88
C ALA A 50 -4.51 0.18 20.75
N VAL A 51 -5.02 0.50 19.56
CA VAL A 51 -5.67 1.80 19.29
C VAL A 51 -7.02 1.89 20.01
N HIS A 52 -7.92 0.95 19.81
CA HIS A 52 -9.29 1.03 20.34
C HIS A 52 -9.42 0.52 21.77
N GLY A 53 -8.61 -0.47 22.17
CA GLY A 53 -8.67 -1.04 23.50
C GLY A 53 -7.85 -0.29 24.56
N TYR A 54 -6.75 0.36 24.13
CA TYR A 54 -5.82 1.05 25.03
C TYR A 54 -5.58 2.52 24.67
N SER A 55 -6.31 3.06 23.67
CA SER A 55 -6.20 4.44 23.20
C SER A 55 -4.79 4.86 22.77
N VAL A 56 -3.99 3.89 22.28
CA VAL A 56 -2.65 4.17 21.76
C VAL A 56 -2.79 4.87 20.41
N PRO A 57 -2.11 6.02 20.17
CA PRO A 57 -2.12 6.65 18.85
C PRO A 57 -1.66 5.67 17.76
N VAL A 58 -2.35 5.64 16.63
CA VAL A 58 -2.13 4.64 15.55
C VAL A 58 -0.68 4.61 15.06
N PHE A 59 -0.02 5.77 14.93
CA PHE A 59 1.37 5.83 14.51
C PHE A 59 2.31 5.17 15.53
N ILE A 60 2.03 5.29 16.84
CA ILE A 60 2.78 4.62 17.89
C ILE A 60 2.53 3.11 17.86
N ALA A 61 1.27 2.70 17.68
CA ALA A 61 0.91 1.28 17.59
C ALA A 61 1.55 0.57 16.40
N LEU A 62 1.83 1.29 15.30
CA LEU A 62 2.51 0.76 14.10
C LEU A 62 4.03 0.64 14.24
N LEU A 63 4.68 1.38 15.15
CA LEU A 63 6.14 1.41 15.29
C LEU A 63 6.79 0.03 15.44
N PRO A 64 6.28 -0.92 16.25
CA PRO A 64 6.89 -2.23 16.38
C PRO A 64 6.91 -3.01 15.05
N VAL A 65 5.80 -2.97 14.27
CA VAL A 65 5.71 -3.64 12.99
C VAL A 65 6.68 -3.02 11.98
N LEU A 66 6.72 -1.69 11.93
CA LEU A 66 7.63 -0.96 11.05
C LEU A 66 9.09 -1.22 11.41
N ALA A 67 9.42 -1.27 12.71
CA ALA A 67 10.77 -1.58 13.19
C ALA A 67 11.20 -2.99 12.75
N ILE A 68 10.33 -3.98 12.89
CA ILE A 68 10.62 -5.36 12.44
C ILE A 68 10.89 -5.40 10.93
N ILE A 69 10.03 -4.77 10.12
CA ILE A 69 10.19 -4.72 8.67
C ILE A 69 11.49 -4.01 8.29
N LEU A 70 11.80 -2.90 8.96
CA LEU A 70 13.03 -2.16 8.71
C LEU A 70 14.27 -2.99 9.04
N VAL A 71 14.25 -3.72 10.17
CA VAL A 71 15.34 -4.65 10.54
C VAL A 71 15.51 -5.73 9.48
N PHE A 72 14.43 -6.34 8.98
CA PHE A 72 14.51 -7.29 7.88
C PHE A 72 15.14 -6.68 6.63
N LEU A 73 14.74 -5.47 6.24
CA LEU A 73 15.29 -4.79 5.06
C LEU A 73 16.77 -4.43 5.23
N ILE A 74 17.19 -4.02 6.43
CA ILE A 74 18.60 -3.67 6.71
C ILE A 74 19.48 -4.93 6.72
N LEU A 75 18.99 -6.03 7.28
CA LEU A 75 19.76 -7.28 7.39
C LEU A 75 19.76 -8.07 6.08
N ASP A 76 18.83 -7.82 5.17
CA ASP A 76 18.76 -8.50 3.88
C ASP A 76 19.75 -7.89 2.89
N ARG A 77 20.88 -8.55 2.70
CA ARG A 77 21.95 -8.13 1.76
C ARG A 77 21.52 -8.09 0.29
N THR A 78 20.40 -8.71 -0.05
CA THR A 78 19.85 -8.69 -1.42
C THR A 78 18.99 -7.46 -1.67
N PHE A 79 18.48 -6.81 -0.61
CA PHE A 79 17.70 -5.59 -0.70
C PHE A 79 18.60 -4.34 -0.84
N SER A 80 18.16 -3.40 -1.65
CA SER A 80 18.81 -2.08 -1.77
C SER A 80 17.77 -0.99 -1.98
N LEU A 81 17.54 -0.21 -0.95
CA LEU A 81 16.61 0.94 -1.02
C LEU A 81 17.00 1.92 -2.13
N ARG A 82 18.31 2.17 -2.30
CA ARG A 82 18.80 3.03 -3.39
C ARG A 82 18.40 2.50 -4.76
N ARG A 83 18.51 1.18 -4.99
CA ARG A 83 18.09 0.53 -6.24
C ARG A 83 16.60 0.65 -6.43
N GLU A 84 15.82 0.41 -5.39
CA GLU A 84 14.36 0.52 -5.42
C GLU A 84 13.91 1.94 -5.79
N LEU A 85 14.46 2.95 -5.12
CA LEU A 85 14.13 4.36 -5.37
C LEU A 85 14.71 4.90 -6.69
N SER A 86 15.74 4.25 -7.27
CA SER A 86 16.29 4.64 -8.57
C SER A 86 15.49 4.11 -9.76
N ARG A 87 14.55 3.18 -9.53
CA ARG A 87 13.66 2.67 -10.58
C ARG A 87 12.63 3.73 -10.93
N GLY A 88 12.77 4.31 -12.12
CA GLY A 88 11.80 5.24 -12.70
C GLY A 88 10.59 4.53 -13.27
N PHE A 89 9.74 5.31 -13.91
CA PHE A 89 8.60 4.83 -14.69
C PHE A 89 8.48 5.63 -15.98
N SER A 90 7.84 5.04 -16.99
CA SER A 90 7.70 5.65 -18.32
C SER A 90 6.52 6.63 -18.39
N LEU A 91 6.54 7.53 -19.38
CA LEU A 91 5.39 8.39 -19.67
C LEU A 91 4.12 7.60 -19.97
N ALA A 92 4.24 6.44 -20.62
CA ALA A 92 3.10 5.55 -20.88
C ALA A 92 2.50 4.99 -19.57
N GLN A 93 3.35 4.66 -18.59
CA GLN A 93 2.89 4.25 -17.26
C GLN A 93 2.20 5.40 -16.53
N LEU A 94 2.75 6.63 -16.59
CA LEU A 94 2.10 7.81 -16.04
C LEU A 94 0.74 8.07 -16.71
N ALA A 95 0.67 8.02 -18.03
CA ALA A 95 -0.59 8.17 -18.77
C ALA A 95 -1.63 7.11 -18.36
N SER A 96 -1.19 5.85 -18.17
CA SER A 96 -2.05 4.78 -17.66
C SER A 96 -2.55 5.06 -16.24
N ILE A 97 -1.70 5.57 -15.33
CA ILE A 97 -2.10 5.97 -13.97
C ILE A 97 -3.16 7.06 -14.03
N LEU A 98 -2.89 8.11 -14.81
CA LEU A 98 -3.82 9.24 -14.95
C LEU A 98 -5.14 8.84 -15.60
N ALA A 99 -5.13 7.93 -16.58
CA ALA A 99 -6.35 7.41 -17.21
C ALA A 99 -7.19 6.59 -16.24
N VAL A 100 -6.58 5.64 -15.52
CA VAL A 100 -7.27 4.82 -14.49
C VAL A 100 -7.82 5.71 -13.38
N PHE A 101 -7.01 6.65 -12.89
CA PHE A 101 -7.43 7.60 -11.88
C PHE A 101 -8.51 8.55 -12.40
N GLY A 102 -8.39 9.09 -13.61
CA GLY A 102 -9.38 10.00 -14.20
C GLY A 102 -10.75 9.36 -14.37
N ILE A 103 -10.77 8.12 -14.88
CA ILE A 103 -12.04 7.37 -15.04
C ILE A 103 -12.60 6.97 -13.67
N GLY A 104 -11.84 6.24 -12.88
CA GLY A 104 -12.31 5.72 -11.59
C GLY A 104 -12.56 6.82 -10.57
N GLY A 105 -11.68 7.81 -10.49
CA GLY A 105 -11.84 8.97 -9.63
C GLY A 105 -13.03 9.85 -10.04
N GLY A 106 -13.24 10.00 -11.36
CA GLY A 106 -14.44 10.67 -11.89
C GLY A 106 -15.74 9.96 -11.48
N ILE A 107 -15.77 8.63 -11.55
CA ILE A 107 -16.91 7.83 -11.09
C ILE A 107 -17.16 8.05 -9.60
N VAL A 108 -16.12 7.96 -8.76
CA VAL A 108 -16.24 8.18 -7.31
C VAL A 108 -16.69 9.62 -7.00
N ALA A 109 -16.11 10.62 -7.65
CA ALA A 109 -16.46 12.03 -7.44
C ALA A 109 -17.92 12.30 -7.84
N THR A 110 -18.35 11.79 -9.00
CA THR A 110 -19.75 11.92 -9.46
C THR A 110 -20.71 11.21 -8.50
N TYR A 111 -20.37 9.98 -8.07
CA TYR A 111 -21.18 9.25 -7.10
C TYR A 111 -21.39 10.04 -5.80
N VAL A 112 -20.31 10.60 -5.24
CA VAL A 112 -20.40 11.38 -4.00
C VAL A 112 -21.19 12.68 -4.24
N ALA A 113 -20.97 13.36 -5.36
CA ALA A 113 -21.68 14.60 -5.68
C ALA A 113 -23.19 14.39 -5.83
N GLU A 114 -23.62 13.30 -6.47
CA GLU A 114 -25.04 13.01 -6.74
C GLU A 114 -25.76 12.41 -5.52
N PHE A 115 -25.14 11.43 -4.84
CA PHE A 115 -25.80 10.67 -3.79
C PHE A 115 -25.47 11.15 -2.36
N HIS A 116 -24.40 11.92 -2.20
CA HIS A 116 -23.95 12.47 -0.92
C HIS A 116 -23.50 13.93 -1.03
N PRO A 117 -24.33 14.85 -1.60
CA PRO A 117 -23.93 16.22 -1.92
C PRO A 117 -23.42 17.02 -0.71
N ALA A 118 -23.91 16.71 0.49
CA ALA A 118 -23.45 17.34 1.72
C ALA A 118 -21.98 17.01 2.06
N LEU A 119 -21.46 15.88 1.59
CA LEU A 119 -20.07 15.49 1.79
C LEU A 119 -19.15 16.04 0.69
N PHE A 120 -19.70 16.28 -0.50
CA PHE A 120 -18.89 16.66 -1.66
C PHE A 120 -18.15 17.97 -1.45
N LEU A 121 -16.82 17.90 -1.41
CA LEU A 121 -15.92 19.01 -1.12
C LEU A 121 -16.13 19.67 0.26
N GLU A 122 -16.81 18.99 1.20
CA GLU A 122 -17.03 19.51 2.55
C GLU A 122 -15.70 19.86 3.24
N PHE A 123 -14.75 18.94 3.21
CA PHE A 123 -13.50 19.09 3.91
C PHE A 123 -12.63 20.23 3.38
N PRO A 124 -12.33 20.34 2.07
CA PRO A 124 -11.56 21.47 1.56
C PRO A 124 -12.28 22.82 1.70
N ARG A 125 -13.61 22.86 1.77
CA ARG A 125 -14.38 24.10 1.97
C ARG A 125 -14.39 24.57 3.42
N ASN A 126 -14.59 23.64 4.36
CA ASN A 126 -14.80 23.98 5.76
C ASN A 126 -13.48 24.07 6.56
N ARG A 127 -12.47 23.31 6.16
CA ARG A 127 -11.16 23.25 6.83
C ARG A 127 -10.01 23.27 5.83
N PRO A 128 -9.88 24.32 5.00
CA PRO A 128 -8.88 24.42 3.95
C PRO A 128 -7.44 24.34 4.49
N ASP A 129 -7.21 24.89 5.67
CA ASP A 129 -5.94 24.85 6.38
C ASP A 129 -5.50 23.40 6.69
N VAL A 130 -6.38 22.62 7.31
CA VAL A 130 -6.13 21.22 7.67
C VAL A 130 -6.03 20.36 6.41
N TYR A 131 -6.91 20.61 5.43
CA TYR A 131 -6.88 19.91 4.13
C TYR A 131 -5.52 20.07 3.43
N LEU A 132 -4.99 21.29 3.34
CA LEU A 132 -3.68 21.54 2.73
C LEU A 132 -2.56 20.82 3.48
N HIS A 133 -2.56 20.85 4.81
CA HIS A 133 -1.58 20.12 5.61
C HIS A 133 -1.63 18.61 5.34
N ILE A 134 -2.84 18.03 5.26
CA ILE A 134 -3.00 16.62 4.93
C ILE A 134 -2.48 16.35 3.51
N MET A 135 -2.86 17.14 2.52
CA MET A 135 -2.41 16.94 1.14
C MET A 135 -0.88 16.98 0.98
N LEU A 136 -0.19 17.78 1.79
CA LEU A 136 1.27 17.89 1.77
C LEU A 136 1.95 16.76 2.56
N LEU A 137 1.42 16.39 3.73
CA LEU A 137 2.07 15.44 4.62
C LEU A 137 1.66 13.98 4.37
N TYR A 138 0.42 13.73 3.94
CA TYR A 138 -0.11 12.40 3.70
C TYR A 138 0.75 11.56 2.74
N PRO A 139 1.22 12.09 1.59
CA PRO A 139 2.10 11.32 0.71
C PRO A 139 3.36 10.81 1.42
N LEU A 140 3.99 11.64 2.21
CA LEU A 140 5.27 11.32 2.86
C LEU A 140 5.09 10.48 4.12
N MET A 141 4.13 10.85 4.97
CA MET A 141 3.96 10.23 6.29
C MET A 141 3.17 8.92 6.26
N SER A 142 2.30 8.78 5.26
CA SER A 142 1.40 7.61 5.15
C SER A 142 1.70 6.79 3.90
N VAL A 143 1.56 7.37 2.69
CA VAL A 143 1.70 6.62 1.43
C VAL A 143 3.08 6.01 1.27
N ALA A 144 4.15 6.79 1.47
CA ALA A 144 5.52 6.29 1.28
C ALA A 144 5.81 5.08 2.19
N VAL A 145 5.37 5.14 3.44
CA VAL A 145 5.54 4.05 4.41
C VAL A 145 4.72 2.83 3.99
N GLN A 146 3.47 3.03 3.59
CA GLN A 146 2.60 1.94 3.16
C GLN A 146 3.13 1.26 1.89
N GLU A 147 3.62 2.02 0.90
CA GLU A 147 4.19 1.44 -0.31
C GLU A 147 5.52 0.70 -0.05
N LEU A 148 6.33 1.21 0.89
CA LEU A 148 7.53 0.48 1.32
C LEU A 148 7.16 -0.87 1.96
N VAL A 149 6.15 -0.89 2.83
CA VAL A 149 5.70 -2.09 3.55
C VAL A 149 4.97 -3.06 2.63
N TYR A 150 3.91 -2.60 1.97
CA TYR A 150 3.00 -3.49 1.23
C TYR A 150 3.47 -3.81 -0.18
N ARG A 151 4.30 -2.99 -0.82
CA ARG A 151 4.80 -3.27 -2.18
C ARG A 151 6.25 -3.66 -2.14
N THR A 152 7.14 -2.78 -1.75
CA THR A 152 8.57 -3.03 -1.79
C THR A 152 8.96 -4.25 -0.94
N PHE A 153 8.67 -4.24 0.35
CA PHE A 153 9.03 -5.35 1.25
C PHE A 153 8.24 -6.62 0.92
N PHE A 154 6.92 -6.53 0.74
CA PHE A 154 6.09 -7.69 0.46
C PHE A 154 6.56 -8.44 -0.81
N PHE A 155 6.71 -7.76 -1.93
CA PHE A 155 7.09 -8.40 -3.18
C PHE A 155 8.56 -8.84 -3.18
N HIS A 156 9.46 -8.10 -2.52
CA HIS A 156 10.84 -8.51 -2.34
C HIS A 156 10.95 -9.80 -1.51
N ARG A 157 10.24 -9.86 -0.39
CA ARG A 157 10.37 -10.93 0.59
C ARG A 157 9.53 -12.16 0.27
N TYR A 158 8.28 -11.96 -0.16
CA TYR A 158 7.28 -13.02 -0.33
C TYR A 158 6.94 -13.33 -1.79
N GLY A 159 7.32 -12.50 -2.74
CA GLY A 159 7.03 -12.73 -4.16
C GLY A 159 7.46 -14.10 -4.66
N VAL A 160 8.61 -14.61 -4.18
CA VAL A 160 9.13 -15.94 -4.49
C VAL A 160 8.18 -17.09 -4.11
N LEU A 161 7.27 -16.89 -3.14
CA LEU A 161 6.32 -17.92 -2.71
C LEU A 161 5.28 -18.27 -3.78
N PHE A 162 5.01 -17.34 -4.68
CA PHE A 162 3.92 -17.43 -5.66
C PHE A 162 4.38 -17.92 -7.04
N GLY A 163 5.68 -17.80 -7.37
CA GLY A 163 6.23 -18.28 -8.64
C GLY A 163 5.41 -17.81 -9.84
N SER A 164 4.95 -18.76 -10.67
CA SER A 164 4.10 -18.48 -11.85
C SER A 164 2.70 -17.98 -11.52
N ALA A 165 2.22 -18.22 -10.29
CA ALA A 165 0.92 -17.73 -9.81
C ALA A 165 1.02 -16.32 -9.21
N TRP A 166 1.81 -15.43 -9.79
CA TRP A 166 2.05 -14.06 -9.35
C TRP A 166 0.76 -13.23 -9.13
N TRP A 167 -0.31 -13.55 -9.86
CA TRP A 167 -1.62 -12.93 -9.68
C TRP A 167 -2.22 -13.19 -8.29
N LEU A 168 -1.91 -14.34 -7.67
CA LEU A 168 -2.30 -14.62 -6.28
C LEU A 168 -1.59 -13.67 -5.31
N ALA A 169 -0.33 -13.29 -5.58
CA ALA A 169 0.38 -12.30 -4.77
C ALA A 169 -0.34 -10.94 -4.82
N ILE A 170 -0.86 -10.55 -5.97
CA ILE A 170 -1.63 -9.30 -6.15
C ILE A 170 -2.93 -9.34 -5.33
N LEU A 171 -3.72 -10.41 -5.48
CA LEU A 171 -4.98 -10.55 -4.75
C LEU A 171 -4.77 -10.61 -3.24
N LEU A 172 -3.79 -11.43 -2.81
CA LEU A 172 -3.46 -11.52 -1.39
C LEU A 172 -2.93 -10.19 -0.85
N ASN A 173 -2.08 -9.49 -1.58
CA ASN A 173 -1.58 -8.19 -1.16
C ASN A 173 -2.71 -7.16 -1.01
N GLY A 174 -3.68 -7.13 -1.94
CA GLY A 174 -4.88 -6.31 -1.82
C GLY A 174 -5.70 -6.65 -0.57
N LEU A 175 -5.96 -7.95 -0.33
CA LEU A 175 -6.65 -8.43 0.87
C LEU A 175 -5.94 -7.98 2.16
N LEU A 176 -4.62 -8.22 2.23
CA LEU A 176 -3.80 -7.86 3.40
C LEU A 176 -3.72 -6.34 3.60
N PHE A 177 -3.76 -5.57 2.52
CA PHE A 177 -3.81 -4.11 2.60
C PHE A 177 -5.12 -3.63 3.24
N GLY A 178 -6.25 -4.24 2.87
CA GLY A 178 -7.54 -3.97 3.53
C GLY A 178 -7.55 -4.40 4.99
N ILE A 179 -6.99 -5.58 5.32
CA ILE A 179 -6.85 -6.04 6.71
C ILE A 179 -6.01 -5.06 7.52
N GLY A 180 -4.95 -4.47 6.94
CA GLY A 180 -4.16 -3.41 7.57
C GLY A 180 -4.95 -2.15 7.90
N HIS A 181 -6.12 -1.94 7.27
CA HIS A 181 -7.01 -0.81 7.52
C HIS A 181 -8.17 -1.12 8.49
N LEU A 182 -8.20 -2.31 9.10
CA LEU A 182 -9.20 -2.63 10.14
C LEU A 182 -9.21 -1.60 11.27
N VAL A 183 -8.06 -1.08 11.64
CA VAL A 183 -7.91 -0.03 12.65
C VAL A 183 -8.70 1.26 12.35
N ILE A 184 -9.13 1.49 11.11
CA ILE A 184 -9.99 2.62 10.74
C ILE A 184 -11.43 2.39 11.24
N GLY A 185 -11.87 1.15 11.40
CA GLY A 185 -13.17 0.80 11.96
C GLY A 185 -14.36 0.94 11.00
N THR A 186 -14.15 1.24 9.72
CA THR A 186 -15.24 1.38 8.75
C THR A 186 -15.15 0.34 7.62
N PRO A 187 -16.29 -0.28 7.20
CA PRO A 187 -16.30 -1.19 6.07
C PRO A 187 -15.79 -0.56 4.77
N LEU A 188 -16.10 0.72 4.54
CA LEU A 188 -15.63 1.45 3.37
C LEU A 188 -14.10 1.51 3.30
N ALA A 189 -13.42 1.78 4.43
CA ALA A 189 -11.97 1.79 4.49
C ALA A 189 -11.41 0.39 4.18
N VAL A 190 -11.95 -0.67 4.78
CA VAL A 190 -11.45 -2.03 4.58
C VAL A 190 -11.64 -2.49 3.14
N TYR A 191 -12.86 -2.46 2.62
CA TYR A 191 -13.14 -2.96 1.26
C TYR A 191 -12.58 -2.04 0.17
N GLY A 192 -12.63 -0.72 0.38
CA GLY A 192 -12.04 0.25 -0.54
C GLY A 192 -10.53 0.06 -0.67
N THR A 193 -9.84 -0.14 0.46
CA THR A 193 -8.39 -0.39 0.44
C THR A 193 -8.03 -1.80 -0.04
N MET A 194 -8.89 -2.82 0.12
CA MET A 194 -8.70 -4.11 -0.56
C MET A 194 -8.66 -3.93 -2.08
N ALA A 195 -9.62 -3.21 -2.64
CA ALA A 195 -9.73 -3.00 -4.08
C ALA A 195 -8.57 -2.15 -4.62
N THR A 196 -8.31 -0.99 -4.00
CA THR A 196 -7.19 -0.11 -4.39
C THR A 196 -5.84 -0.77 -4.09
N GLY A 197 -5.74 -1.56 -3.02
CA GLY A 197 -4.56 -2.35 -2.69
C GLY A 197 -4.20 -3.37 -3.77
N ALA A 198 -5.20 -4.05 -4.35
CA ALA A 198 -4.99 -4.94 -5.48
C ALA A 198 -4.54 -4.18 -6.75
N LEU A 199 -5.12 -2.98 -7.01
CA LEU A 199 -4.69 -2.10 -8.10
C LEU A 199 -3.21 -1.69 -7.95
N PHE A 200 -2.82 -1.23 -6.76
CA PHE A 200 -1.45 -0.81 -6.49
C PHE A 200 -0.46 -1.98 -6.54
N ALA A 201 -0.87 -3.16 -6.04
CA ALA A 201 -0.08 -4.39 -6.13
C ALA A 201 0.12 -4.81 -7.60
N TRP A 202 -0.93 -4.74 -8.42
CA TRP A 202 -0.83 -4.98 -9.85
C TRP A 202 0.12 -3.96 -10.52
N ARG A 203 -0.03 -2.67 -10.22
CA ARG A 203 0.86 -1.62 -10.74
C ARG A 203 2.32 -1.91 -10.40
N TYR A 204 2.60 -2.22 -9.14
CA TYR A 204 3.96 -2.55 -8.71
C TYR A 204 4.49 -3.82 -9.38
N ALA A 205 3.69 -4.87 -9.51
CA ALA A 205 4.08 -6.10 -10.20
C ALA A 205 4.46 -5.84 -11.67
N MET A 206 3.74 -4.92 -12.35
CA MET A 206 3.99 -4.58 -13.76
C MET A 206 5.16 -3.60 -13.96
N THR A 207 5.38 -2.68 -13.03
CA THR A 207 6.34 -1.60 -13.22
C THR A 207 7.63 -1.79 -12.41
N ARG A 208 7.55 -2.53 -11.30
CA ARG A 208 8.62 -2.64 -10.29
C ARG A 208 9.12 -1.26 -9.82
N SER A 209 8.28 -0.24 -9.91
CA SER A 209 8.60 1.14 -9.58
C SER A 209 7.85 1.58 -8.33
N PHE A 210 8.60 1.91 -7.28
CA PHE A 210 8.07 2.55 -6.08
C PHE A 210 7.33 3.86 -6.42
N TRP A 211 7.91 4.68 -7.30
CA TRP A 211 7.33 5.98 -7.64
C TRP A 211 6.02 5.89 -8.41
N ALA A 212 5.86 4.87 -9.27
CA ALA A 212 4.60 4.67 -9.99
C ALA A 212 3.45 4.40 -9.02
N VAL A 213 3.65 3.49 -8.06
CA VAL A 213 2.60 3.18 -7.07
C VAL A 213 2.42 4.30 -6.06
N PHE A 214 3.49 4.97 -5.66
CA PHE A 214 3.43 6.12 -4.76
C PHE A 214 2.55 7.25 -5.33
N ILE A 215 2.72 7.57 -6.62
CA ILE A 215 1.89 8.58 -7.31
C ILE A 215 0.44 8.10 -7.38
N GLU A 216 0.21 6.87 -7.84
CA GLU A 216 -1.15 6.33 -7.98
C GLU A 216 -1.88 6.30 -6.64
N HIS A 217 -1.23 5.83 -5.57
CA HIS A 217 -1.80 5.82 -4.22
C HIS A 217 -2.06 7.23 -3.69
N THR A 218 -1.12 8.15 -3.91
CA THR A 218 -1.28 9.57 -3.52
C THR A 218 -2.51 10.20 -4.17
N LEU A 219 -2.74 9.93 -5.45
CA LEU A 219 -3.91 10.43 -6.18
C LEU A 219 -5.21 9.86 -5.60
N TRP A 220 -5.29 8.55 -5.40
CA TRP A 220 -6.49 7.91 -4.84
C TRP A 220 -6.78 8.34 -3.41
N GLY A 221 -5.77 8.40 -2.55
CA GLY A 221 -5.95 8.85 -1.18
C GLY A 221 -6.30 10.34 -1.11
N GLY A 222 -5.65 11.19 -1.93
CA GLY A 222 -5.99 12.60 -2.05
C GLY A 222 -7.44 12.81 -2.49
N LEU A 223 -7.93 12.00 -3.45
CA LEU A 223 -9.33 12.03 -3.88
C LEU A 223 -10.30 11.77 -2.71
N VAL A 224 -10.01 10.73 -1.91
CA VAL A 224 -10.85 10.36 -0.76
C VAL A 224 -11.06 11.54 0.18
N PHE A 225 -10.00 12.28 0.50
CA PHE A 225 -10.10 13.49 1.33
C PHE A 225 -10.81 14.63 0.58
N THR A 226 -10.54 14.79 -0.71
CA THR A 226 -11.11 15.88 -1.52
C THR A 226 -12.63 15.76 -1.66
N VAL A 227 -13.14 14.56 -1.95
CA VAL A 227 -14.58 14.35 -2.18
C VAL A 227 -15.39 14.20 -0.88
N GLY A 228 -14.75 14.30 0.30
CA GLY A 228 -15.43 14.24 1.60
C GLY A 228 -15.54 12.84 2.20
N LEU A 229 -14.98 11.80 1.56
CA LEU A 229 -14.94 10.44 2.11
C LEU A 229 -13.87 10.25 3.19
N GLY A 230 -12.95 11.21 3.38
CA GLY A 230 -11.85 11.15 4.33
C GLY A 230 -12.27 10.84 5.76
N ARG A 231 -13.47 11.25 6.17
CA ARG A 231 -14.06 10.94 7.49
C ARG A 231 -14.17 9.43 7.77
N TYR A 232 -14.31 8.62 6.73
CA TYR A 232 -14.38 7.15 6.83
C TYR A 232 -13.01 6.48 6.87
N PHE A 233 -11.94 7.26 6.71
CA PHE A 233 -10.54 6.80 6.70
C PHE A 233 -9.74 7.36 7.88
N PHE A 234 -10.41 7.82 8.91
CA PHE A 234 -9.80 8.41 10.10
C PHE A 234 -10.10 7.58 11.35
N THR A 235 -9.09 7.26 12.18
CA THR A 235 -9.24 6.39 13.35
C THR A 235 -9.99 7.04 14.53
N GLY A 236 -10.18 8.35 14.50
CA GLY A 236 -10.75 9.09 15.63
C GLY A 236 -9.83 9.23 16.85
N VAL A 237 -8.68 8.57 16.84
CA VAL A 237 -7.69 8.61 17.94
C VAL A 237 -6.47 9.41 17.49
N GLY A 238 -6.28 10.61 18.03
CA GLY A 238 -5.17 11.51 17.70
C GLY A 238 -5.51 13.00 17.78
N ILE A 239 -4.54 13.84 17.40
CA ILE A 239 -4.56 15.30 17.60
C ILE A 239 -5.60 16.01 16.69
N LEU A 240 -6.03 15.39 15.60
CA LEU A 240 -6.98 15.95 14.65
C LEU A 240 -8.37 15.31 14.87
N THR A 241 -9.24 16.01 15.53
CA THR A 241 -10.68 15.65 15.59
C THR A 241 -11.42 16.30 14.42
N TRP A 242 -12.27 15.52 13.73
CA TRP A 242 -13.18 16.00 12.68
C TRP A 242 -14.38 16.79 13.21
N ARG A 243 -14.36 17.16 14.52
CA ARG A 243 -15.45 17.91 15.17
C ARG A 243 -15.12 19.38 15.27
#